data_5b755169148595d491aebecba282c97e
#
_entry.id   5b755169148595d491aebecba282c97e
#
_cell.length_a   1.000
_cell.length_b   1.000
_cell.length_c   1.000
_cell.angle_alpha   90.00
_cell.angle_beta   90.00
_cell.angle_gamma   90.00
#
_symmetry.space_group_name_H-M   'P 1'
#
loop_
_entity.id
_entity.type
_entity.pdbx_description
1 polymer ?
#
loop_
_entity_poly.entity_id
_entity_poly.type
_entity_poly.pdbx_seq_one_letter_code
_entity_poly.pdbx_strand_id
1 'polypeptide(L)'
;MKSIYDFIVEPLGQRYNNKVKVGDKSLIINTKLESFKSVNNTAKVIEVPLAYKTSIKKGDKVMIHHNVFRRFYDIRGNEKNSKSYFKDNLYFVQPDQIYLYKNKNKWMSFGDRCFVNPIRNNDKINANLEESLIGILKYGNNALEMLRS
;
A
#
# COMPACT_ATOMS: atom_id res chain seq x y z
N MET A 1 -16.86 -3.20 -16.28
CA MET A 1 -15.84 -4.26 -16.38
C MET A 1 -15.67 -4.85 -15.00
N LYS A 2 -15.56 -6.16 -14.85
CA LYS A 2 -15.50 -6.85 -13.55
C LYS A 2 -14.43 -7.94 -13.60
N SER A 3 -13.74 -8.16 -12.48
CA SER A 3 -12.80 -9.26 -12.29
C SER A 3 -13.46 -10.38 -11.49
N ILE A 4 -13.02 -11.60 -11.70
CA ILE A 4 -13.55 -12.76 -10.95
C ILE A 4 -12.94 -12.78 -9.54
N TYR A 5 -11.63 -12.70 -9.41
CA TYR A 5 -10.92 -12.86 -8.13
C TYR A 5 -10.20 -11.60 -7.64
N ASP A 6 -9.77 -10.73 -8.54
CA ASP A 6 -8.93 -9.59 -8.20
C ASP A 6 -9.75 -8.30 -8.05
N PHE A 7 -9.26 -7.40 -7.23
CA PHE A 7 -9.75 -6.02 -7.21
C PHE A 7 -9.20 -5.27 -8.40
N ILE A 8 -9.97 -4.33 -8.93
CA ILE A 8 -9.49 -3.35 -9.91
C ILE A 8 -9.35 -2.02 -9.19
N VAL A 9 -8.16 -1.45 -9.24
CA VAL A 9 -7.83 -0.21 -8.54
C VAL A 9 -7.18 0.81 -9.46
N GLU A 10 -7.25 2.07 -9.07
CA GLU A 10 -6.46 3.16 -9.64
C GLU A 10 -5.58 3.79 -8.55
N PRO A 11 -4.37 4.27 -8.85
CA PRO A 11 -3.53 4.95 -7.87
C PRO A 11 -4.19 6.26 -7.42
N LEU A 12 -4.10 6.57 -6.13
CA LEU A 12 -4.48 7.88 -5.60
C LEU A 12 -3.36 8.88 -5.91
N GLY A 13 -3.55 9.67 -6.95
CA GLY A 13 -2.55 10.58 -7.47
C GLY A 13 -1.59 9.89 -8.45
N GLN A 14 -0.32 10.20 -8.37
CA GLN A 14 0.70 9.64 -9.27
C GLN A 14 1.21 8.28 -8.77
N ARG A 15 1.74 7.45 -9.68
CA ARG A 15 2.35 6.15 -9.35
C ARG A 15 3.59 6.28 -8.45
N TYR A 16 4.29 7.42 -8.54
CA TYR A 16 5.51 7.70 -7.79
C TYR A 16 5.42 9.03 -7.06
N ASN A 17 5.78 9.00 -5.80
CA ASN A 17 5.94 10.18 -4.96
C ASN A 17 7.40 10.67 -5.07
N ASN A 18 7.74 11.27 -6.21
CA ASN A 18 9.10 11.68 -6.54
C ASN A 18 9.37 13.17 -6.33
N LYS A 19 8.46 13.88 -5.67
CA LYS A 19 8.65 15.30 -5.35
C LYS A 19 8.93 15.46 -3.86
N VAL A 20 10.05 16.08 -3.53
CA VAL A 20 10.40 16.46 -2.16
C VAL A 20 10.42 17.99 -2.08
N LYS A 21 9.70 18.54 -1.12
CA LYS A 21 9.78 19.98 -0.81
C LYS A 21 11.01 20.26 0.04
N VAL A 22 11.82 21.19 -0.42
CA VAL A 22 12.96 21.73 0.31
C VAL A 22 12.78 23.24 0.38
N GLY A 23 12.27 23.74 1.52
CA GLY A 23 11.83 25.12 1.65
C GLY A 23 10.68 25.43 0.68
N ASP A 24 10.79 26.51 -0.08
CA ASP A 24 9.80 26.92 -1.08
C ASP A 24 9.95 26.23 -2.44
N LYS A 25 10.98 25.40 -2.59
CA LYS A 25 11.29 24.72 -3.86
C LYS A 25 10.88 23.25 -3.81
N SER A 26 10.46 22.74 -4.95
CA SER A 26 10.13 21.33 -5.15
C SER A 26 11.25 20.67 -5.96
N LEU A 27 11.91 19.66 -5.39
CA LEU A 27 12.90 18.84 -6.07
C LEU A 27 12.25 17.56 -6.58
N ILE A 28 12.60 17.17 -7.81
CA ILE A 28 12.21 15.90 -8.39
C ILE A 28 13.33 14.90 -8.16
N ILE A 29 13.02 13.82 -7.44
CA ILE A 29 13.95 12.72 -7.22
C ILE A 29 13.95 11.83 -8.47
N ASN A 30 15.13 11.38 -8.89
CA ASN A 30 15.25 10.41 -9.97
C ASN A 30 14.68 9.06 -9.54
N THR A 31 13.57 8.64 -10.15
CA THR A 31 12.88 7.37 -9.86
C THR A 31 13.44 6.18 -10.65
N LYS A 32 14.44 6.39 -11.50
CA LYS A 32 15.16 5.29 -12.16
C LYS A 32 16.01 4.48 -11.17
N LEU A 33 16.47 5.12 -10.10
CA LEU A 33 17.08 4.42 -8.96
C LEU A 33 15.94 3.87 -8.11
N GLU A 34 15.78 2.57 -8.14
CA GLU A 34 14.65 1.87 -7.51
C GLU A 34 14.63 2.05 -5.99
N SER A 35 13.81 2.96 -5.53
CA SER A 35 13.42 3.01 -4.12
C SER A 35 11.95 2.68 -4.00
N PHE A 36 11.63 1.55 -3.35
CA PHE A 36 10.24 1.20 -3.03
C PHE A 36 9.53 2.29 -2.21
N LYS A 37 10.28 3.11 -1.47
CA LYS A 37 9.77 4.24 -0.68
C LYS A 37 9.15 5.34 -1.52
N SER A 38 9.56 5.46 -2.78
CA SER A 38 9.03 6.45 -3.72
C SER A 38 7.82 5.95 -4.50
N VAL A 39 7.52 4.64 -4.45
CA VAL A 39 6.36 4.07 -5.12
C VAL A 39 5.11 4.35 -4.30
N ASN A 40 4.05 4.83 -4.95
CA ASN A 40 2.76 5.00 -4.30
C ASN A 40 2.18 3.64 -3.89
N ASN A 41 1.69 3.54 -2.69
CA ASN A 41 1.05 2.34 -2.15
C ASN A 41 -0.43 2.55 -1.80
N THR A 42 -1.00 3.68 -2.20
CA THR A 42 -2.41 4.01 -1.95
C THR A 42 -3.20 4.02 -3.23
N ALA A 43 -4.35 3.39 -3.19
CA ALA A 43 -5.22 3.23 -4.34
C ALA A 43 -6.69 3.45 -3.98
N LYS A 44 -7.51 3.69 -4.99
CA LYS A 44 -8.96 3.70 -4.90
C LYS A 44 -9.52 2.47 -5.60
N VAL A 45 -10.44 1.79 -4.95
CA VAL A 45 -11.10 0.61 -5.51
C VAL A 45 -12.13 1.05 -6.55
N ILE A 46 -11.95 0.60 -7.78
CA ILE A 46 -12.86 0.86 -8.90
C ILE A 46 -13.89 -0.27 -9.01
N GLU A 47 -13.43 -1.53 -8.89
CA GLU A 47 -14.31 -2.70 -8.88
C GLU A 47 -13.84 -3.72 -7.86
N VAL A 48 -14.80 -4.43 -7.29
CA VAL A 48 -14.58 -5.53 -6.35
C VAL A 48 -14.73 -6.87 -7.07
N PRO A 49 -14.07 -7.95 -6.60
CA PRO A 49 -14.20 -9.28 -7.18
C PRO A 49 -15.63 -9.81 -7.13
N LEU A 50 -15.96 -10.65 -8.12
CA LEU A 50 -17.28 -11.27 -8.24
C LEU A 50 -17.40 -12.58 -7.46
N ALA A 51 -16.29 -13.34 -7.34
CA ALA A 51 -16.32 -14.70 -6.83
C ALA A 51 -16.58 -14.82 -5.33
N TYR A 52 -16.36 -13.75 -4.57
CA TYR A 52 -16.54 -13.76 -3.11
C TYR A 52 -16.99 -12.39 -2.58
N LYS A 53 -17.62 -12.42 -1.42
CA LYS A 53 -18.01 -11.21 -0.69
C LYS A 53 -16.80 -10.68 0.08
N THR A 54 -16.65 -9.37 0.09
CA THR A 54 -15.56 -8.67 0.78
C THR A 54 -16.11 -7.49 1.57
N SER A 55 -15.41 -7.13 2.65
CA SER A 55 -15.68 -5.91 3.43
C SER A 55 -15.33 -4.62 2.67
N ILE A 56 -14.42 -4.73 1.70
CA ILE A 56 -14.02 -3.60 0.84
C ILE A 56 -15.12 -3.34 -0.19
N LYS A 57 -15.46 -2.08 -0.38
CA LYS A 57 -16.48 -1.63 -1.32
C LYS A 57 -15.85 -0.80 -2.44
N LYS A 58 -16.57 -0.72 -3.55
CA LYS A 58 -16.24 0.21 -4.63
C LYS A 58 -16.16 1.65 -4.11
N GLY A 59 -15.09 2.34 -4.44
CA GLY A 59 -14.79 3.70 -3.99
C GLY A 59 -13.95 3.77 -2.72
N ASP A 60 -13.77 2.68 -1.99
CA ASP A 60 -12.91 2.66 -0.81
C ASP A 60 -11.44 2.93 -1.17
N LYS A 61 -10.73 3.54 -0.24
CA LYS A 61 -9.28 3.70 -0.34
C LYS A 61 -8.60 2.49 0.26
N VAL A 62 -7.57 2.00 -0.39
CA VAL A 62 -6.79 0.85 0.06
C VAL A 62 -5.30 1.16 0.10
N MET A 63 -4.60 0.55 1.03
CA MET A 63 -3.15 0.51 1.06
C MET A 63 -2.70 -0.86 0.57
N ILE A 64 -1.87 -0.86 -0.47
CA ILE A 64 -1.49 -2.05 -1.21
C ILE A 64 0.02 -2.23 -1.31
N HIS A 65 0.45 -3.40 -1.72
CA HIS A 65 1.85 -3.68 -1.95
C HIS A 65 2.43 -2.78 -3.05
N HIS A 66 3.61 -2.20 -2.82
CA HIS A 66 4.26 -1.25 -3.72
C HIS A 66 4.55 -1.82 -5.12
N ASN A 67 4.71 -3.13 -5.26
CA ASN A 67 4.96 -3.77 -6.56
C ASN A 67 3.82 -3.62 -7.57
N VAL A 68 2.61 -3.30 -7.11
CA VAL A 68 1.46 -3.10 -8.00
C VAL A 68 1.70 -1.92 -8.95
N PHE A 69 2.17 -0.80 -8.43
CA PHE A 69 2.42 0.41 -9.23
C PHE A 69 3.86 0.57 -9.69
N ARG A 70 4.76 -0.32 -9.25
CA ARG A 70 6.18 -0.27 -9.58
C ARG A 70 6.39 -0.44 -11.08
N ARG A 71 7.34 0.33 -11.62
CA ARG A 71 7.87 0.16 -12.97
C ARG A 71 9.03 -0.81 -12.94
N PHE A 72 9.15 -1.61 -13.99
CA PHE A 72 10.26 -2.53 -14.18
C PHE A 72 11.00 -2.15 -15.46
N TYR A 73 12.26 -2.52 -15.54
CA TYR A 73 13.06 -2.32 -16.72
C TYR A 73 13.51 -3.68 -17.24
N ASP A 74 13.43 -3.86 -18.57
CA ASP A 74 13.96 -5.06 -19.21
C ASP A 74 15.50 -5.00 -19.29
N ILE A 75 16.11 -6.07 -19.77
CA ILE A 75 17.58 -6.17 -19.95
C ILE A 75 18.14 -5.11 -20.90
N ARG A 76 17.29 -4.50 -21.73
CA ARG A 76 17.65 -3.42 -22.66
C ARG A 76 17.42 -2.03 -22.08
N GLY A 77 16.96 -1.94 -20.81
CA GLY A 77 16.65 -0.70 -20.14
C GLY A 77 15.30 -0.07 -20.53
N ASN A 78 14.44 -0.79 -21.25
CA ASN A 78 13.11 -0.28 -21.58
C ASN A 78 12.15 -0.42 -20.41
N GLU A 79 11.37 0.63 -20.16
CA GLU A 79 10.37 0.64 -19.09
C GLU A 79 9.22 -0.33 -19.38
N LYS A 80 8.87 -1.13 -18.39
CA LYS A 80 7.74 -2.07 -18.41
C LYS A 80 6.82 -1.82 -17.23
N ASN A 81 5.54 -2.00 -17.45
CA ASN A 81 4.56 -2.00 -16.36
C ASN A 81 4.67 -3.30 -15.54
N SER A 82 4.18 -3.24 -14.29
CA SER A 82 4.05 -4.45 -13.46
C SER A 82 3.08 -5.46 -14.09
N LYS A 83 3.12 -6.69 -13.60
CA LYS A 83 2.15 -7.74 -13.97
C LYS A 83 0.71 -7.37 -13.57
N SER A 84 0.56 -6.47 -12.62
CA SER A 84 -0.73 -5.96 -12.15
C SER A 84 -1.37 -4.96 -13.11
N TYR A 85 -0.60 -4.36 -14.00
CA TYR A 85 -1.13 -3.38 -14.96
C TYR A 85 -2.15 -4.01 -15.90
N PHE A 86 -3.29 -3.36 -16.04
CA PHE A 86 -4.34 -3.79 -16.94
C PHE A 86 -4.44 -2.89 -18.17
N LYS A 87 -4.91 -1.68 -18.03
CA LYS A 87 -5.04 -0.67 -19.08
C LYS A 87 -5.20 0.71 -18.48
N ASP A 88 -4.91 1.75 -19.25
CA ASP A 88 -5.00 3.14 -18.83
C ASP A 88 -4.28 3.37 -17.48
N ASN A 89 -5.01 3.65 -16.41
CA ASN A 89 -4.49 3.80 -15.06
C ASN A 89 -5.05 2.74 -14.10
N LEU A 90 -5.52 1.61 -14.64
CA LEU A 90 -6.15 0.53 -13.88
C LEU A 90 -5.19 -0.64 -13.68
N TYR A 91 -5.25 -1.21 -12.48
CA TYR A 91 -4.40 -2.29 -12.03
C TYR A 91 -5.22 -3.38 -11.34
N PHE A 92 -4.85 -4.64 -11.57
CA PHE A 92 -5.35 -5.76 -10.79
C PHE A 92 -4.59 -5.89 -9.48
N VAL A 93 -5.31 -6.11 -8.39
CA VAL A 93 -4.74 -6.32 -7.06
C VAL A 93 -5.34 -7.58 -6.46
N GLN A 94 -4.47 -8.52 -6.12
CA GLN A 94 -4.87 -9.73 -5.41
C GLN A 94 -5.21 -9.41 -3.96
N PRO A 95 -6.07 -10.18 -3.30
CA PRO A 95 -6.45 -9.95 -1.90
C PRO A 95 -5.26 -9.92 -0.94
N ASP A 96 -4.24 -10.75 -1.18
CA ASP A 96 -3.03 -10.82 -0.37
C ASP A 96 -2.11 -9.59 -0.51
N GLN A 97 -2.30 -8.80 -1.56
CA GLN A 97 -1.57 -7.54 -1.77
C GLN A 97 -2.23 -6.33 -1.09
N ILE A 98 -3.43 -6.49 -0.52
CA ILE A 98 -4.12 -5.41 0.21
C ILE A 98 -3.80 -5.56 1.70
N TYR A 99 -3.32 -4.47 2.30
CA TYR A 99 -2.96 -4.42 3.71
C TYR A 99 -4.04 -3.80 4.57
N LEU A 100 -4.47 -2.60 4.18
CA LEU A 100 -5.46 -1.81 4.88
C LEU A 100 -6.50 -1.29 3.90
N TYR A 101 -7.71 -1.08 4.37
CA TYR A 101 -8.73 -0.36 3.63
C TYR A 101 -9.38 0.71 4.51
N LYS A 102 -9.88 1.77 3.88
CA LYS A 102 -10.52 2.89 4.56
C LYS A 102 -11.97 2.98 4.15
N ASN A 103 -12.84 2.71 5.11
CA ASN A 103 -14.28 2.89 4.97
C ASN A 103 -14.73 3.96 5.98
N LYS A 104 -15.58 4.90 5.56
CA LYS A 104 -16.13 5.97 6.42
C LYS A 104 -15.08 6.66 7.31
N ASN A 105 -13.94 7.01 6.74
CA ASN A 105 -12.83 7.69 7.43
C ASN A 105 -12.05 6.88 8.48
N LYS A 106 -12.32 5.60 8.67
CA LYS A 106 -11.54 4.71 9.55
C LYS A 106 -10.74 3.71 8.72
N TRP A 107 -9.44 3.60 9.01
CA TRP A 107 -8.60 2.55 8.48
C TRP A 107 -8.81 1.26 9.23
N MET A 108 -8.91 0.16 8.50
CA MET A 108 -9.08 -1.19 9.03
C MET A 108 -8.14 -2.15 8.35
N SER A 109 -7.67 -3.15 9.08
CA SER A 109 -6.88 -4.23 8.51
C SER A 109 -7.72 -5.11 7.60
N PHE A 110 -7.10 -5.61 6.53
CA PHE A 110 -7.71 -6.57 5.62
C PHE A 110 -7.05 -7.94 5.76
N GLY A 111 -7.87 -8.99 5.85
CA GLY A 111 -7.42 -10.35 6.10
C GLY A 111 -6.92 -10.55 7.53
N ASP A 112 -5.96 -11.47 7.70
CA ASP A 112 -5.44 -11.89 9.02
C ASP A 112 -4.24 -11.06 9.49
N ARG A 113 -4.02 -9.88 8.89
CA ARG A 113 -2.88 -9.02 9.23
C ARG A 113 -3.20 -8.11 10.41
N CYS A 114 -2.18 -7.84 11.18
CA CYS A 114 -2.18 -6.76 12.18
C CYS A 114 -1.00 -5.82 11.91
N PHE A 115 -1.14 -4.59 12.37
CA PHE A 115 -0.13 -3.55 12.20
C PHE A 115 0.27 -3.01 13.56
N VAL A 116 1.56 -2.99 13.80
CA VAL A 116 2.15 -2.50 15.05
C VAL A 116 3.05 -1.30 14.77
N ASN A 117 3.05 -0.36 15.70
CA ASN A 117 4.05 0.69 15.74
C ASN A 117 5.23 0.17 16.56
N PRO A 118 6.45 0.11 16.01
CA PRO A 118 7.61 -0.26 16.79
C PRO A 118 7.87 0.78 17.88
N ILE A 119 8.33 0.32 19.05
CA ILE A 119 8.79 1.19 20.12
C ILE A 119 10.22 1.59 19.79
N ARG A 120 10.45 2.91 19.72
CA ARG A 120 11.79 3.45 19.50
C ARG A 120 12.49 3.60 20.83
N ASN A 121 13.77 3.25 20.85
CA ASN A 121 14.62 3.47 21.99
C ASN A 121 14.86 4.98 22.18
N ASN A 122 14.63 5.48 23.39
CA ASN A 122 14.82 6.89 23.73
C ASN A 122 16.29 7.26 24.06
N ASP A 123 17.20 6.31 24.04
CA ASP A 123 18.63 6.56 24.24
C ASP A 123 19.19 7.43 23.11
N LYS A 124 19.82 8.54 23.46
CA LYS A 124 20.40 9.50 22.50
C LYS A 124 21.42 8.85 21.53
N ILE A 125 22.08 7.79 21.95
CA ILE A 125 23.07 7.06 21.14
C ILE A 125 22.37 6.08 20.17
N ASN A 126 21.21 5.54 20.55
CA ASN A 126 20.48 4.51 19.81
C ASN A 126 19.07 4.99 19.39
N ALA A 127 18.85 6.28 19.29
CA ALA A 127 17.53 6.88 19.01
C ALA A 127 16.86 6.40 17.71
N ASN A 128 17.64 5.81 16.78
CA ASN A 128 17.15 5.25 15.53
C ASN A 128 16.97 3.72 15.56
N LEU A 129 17.32 3.05 16.66
CA LEU A 129 17.13 1.62 16.81
C LEU A 129 15.73 1.36 17.36
N GLU A 130 14.99 0.51 16.67
CA GLU A 130 13.71 0.01 17.13
C GLU A 130 13.94 -1.19 18.06
N GLU A 131 13.18 -1.27 19.14
CA GLU A 131 13.21 -2.47 19.97
C GLU A 131 12.65 -3.65 19.19
N SER A 132 13.41 -4.73 19.12
CA SER A 132 13.02 -5.93 18.40
C SER A 132 11.87 -6.63 19.12
N LEU A 133 10.91 -7.15 18.35
CA LEU A 133 9.79 -7.97 18.80
C LEU A 133 8.77 -7.30 19.74
N ILE A 134 8.88 -5.99 19.95
CA ILE A 134 7.94 -5.22 20.79
C ILE A 134 7.35 -4.06 19.98
N GLY A 135 6.03 -3.88 20.11
CA GLY A 135 5.35 -2.79 19.43
C GLY A 135 3.95 -2.55 19.97
N ILE A 136 3.41 -1.38 19.65
CA ILE A 136 2.04 -1.01 20.03
C ILE A 136 1.12 -1.37 18.87
N LEU A 137 0.10 -2.19 19.12
CA LEU A 137 -0.89 -2.56 18.13
C LEU A 137 -1.66 -1.33 17.64
N LYS A 138 -1.57 -1.05 16.34
CA LYS A 138 -2.24 0.08 15.70
C LYS A 138 -3.56 -0.34 15.04
N TYR A 139 -3.51 -1.39 14.25
CA TYR A 139 -4.67 -2.00 13.59
C TYR A 139 -4.63 -3.50 13.83
N GLY A 140 -5.65 -4.04 14.49
CA GLY A 140 -5.83 -5.46 14.72
C GLY A 140 -6.65 -6.11 13.60
N ASN A 141 -6.70 -7.42 13.63
CA ASN A 141 -7.66 -8.20 12.85
C ASN A 141 -8.82 -8.66 13.74
N ASN A 142 -9.86 -9.22 13.14
CA ASN A 142 -11.05 -9.68 13.88
C ASN A 142 -10.73 -10.72 14.96
N ALA A 143 -9.73 -11.58 14.75
CA ALA A 143 -9.31 -12.58 15.73
C ALA A 143 -8.69 -11.94 16.98
N LEU A 144 -7.91 -10.88 16.81
CA LEU A 144 -7.32 -10.13 17.92
C LEU A 144 -8.36 -9.28 18.66
N GLU A 145 -9.39 -8.79 17.99
CA GLU A 145 -10.49 -8.07 18.63
C GLU A 145 -11.34 -8.99 19.52
N MET A 146 -11.53 -10.25 19.11
CA MET A 146 -12.20 -11.26 19.95
C MET A 146 -11.45 -11.63 21.23
N LEU A 147 -10.11 -11.52 21.24
CA LEU A 147 -9.30 -11.78 22.43
C LEU A 147 -9.31 -10.61 23.44
N ARG A 148 -9.85 -9.46 23.06
CA ARG A 148 -9.97 -8.27 23.92
C ARG A 148 -11.34 -8.11 24.58
N SER A 149 -12.32 -8.85 24.11
CA SER A 149 -13.66 -8.93 24.69
C SER A 149 -13.74 -10.05 25.75
#